data_0a366cec9faf24f7aa31a17c583e1f81
#
_entry.id   0a366cec9faf24f7aa31a17c583e1f81
#
_cell.length_a   1.000
_cell.length_b   1.000
_cell.length_c   1.000
_cell.angle_alpha   90.00
_cell.angle_beta   90.00
_cell.angle_gamma   90.00
#
_symmetry.space_group_name_H-M   'P 1'
#
loop_
_entity.id
_entity.type
_entity.pdbx_description
1 polymer ?
#
loop_
_entity_poly.entity_id
_entity_poly.type
_entity_poly.pdbx_seq_one_letter_code
_entity_poly.pdbx_strand_id
1 'polypeptide(L)'
;ISIDKVTMNEMEFMSFNDCPDLVASIFFVLSRYEEYWKVERDEHNRFPALCSMQSVFGWLDEPICDRWALSLLQFIGINSVTASEFNIQPTFDIDSTFAYKGKGTFRTTAGILKDLSKGRINRVKDRIQVLIQKRKDPFDTFDQITQIAEQYPETRCFWLLADFGTYNKNLSYTNPQQGEIQ
;
A
#
# COMPACT_ATOMS: atom_id res chain seq x y z
N ILE A 1 25.56 15.32 7.22
CA ILE A 1 25.34 15.85 5.85
C ILE A 1 24.24 16.89 5.95
N SER A 2 24.50 18.11 5.49
CA SER A 2 23.46 19.12 5.28
C SER A 2 22.76 18.82 3.96
N ILE A 3 21.43 18.91 3.95
CA ILE A 3 20.62 18.74 2.73
C ILE A 3 19.69 19.93 2.63
N ASP A 4 19.87 20.71 1.58
CA ASP A 4 19.12 21.92 1.34
C ASP A 4 18.44 21.87 -0.03
N LYS A 5 17.29 22.55 -0.15
CA LYS A 5 16.63 22.74 -1.43
C LYS A 5 17.28 23.87 -2.19
N VAL A 6 17.68 23.64 -3.42
CA VAL A 6 18.24 24.65 -4.32
C VAL A 6 17.42 24.75 -5.61
N THR A 7 17.42 25.92 -6.20
CA THR A 7 16.75 26.17 -7.48
C THR A 7 17.80 26.60 -8.52
N MET A 8 17.87 25.86 -9.62
CA MET A 8 18.71 26.19 -10.75
C MET A 8 17.91 26.00 -12.04
N ASN A 9 17.93 27.02 -12.93
CA ASN A 9 17.18 26.98 -14.18
C ASN A 9 15.69 26.59 -14.00
N GLU A 10 15.02 27.21 -13.02
CA GLU A 10 13.61 26.98 -12.68
C GLU A 10 13.29 25.56 -12.13
N MET A 11 14.32 24.76 -11.87
CA MET A 11 14.18 23.42 -11.34
C MET A 11 14.68 23.37 -9.90
N GLU A 12 13.87 22.83 -9.00
CA GLU A 12 14.23 22.57 -7.61
C GLU A 12 14.79 21.16 -7.45
N PHE A 13 15.92 21.02 -6.75
CA PHE A 13 16.50 19.73 -6.38
C PHE A 13 17.37 19.88 -5.11
N MET A 14 18.08 18.84 -4.71
CA MET A 14 18.85 18.85 -3.46
C MET A 14 20.28 19.32 -3.68
N SER A 15 20.80 20.02 -2.66
CA SER A 15 22.21 20.28 -2.45
C SER A 15 22.67 19.48 -1.24
N PHE A 16 23.83 18.84 -1.35
CA PHE A 16 24.45 18.07 -0.29
C PHE A 16 25.76 18.76 0.15
N ASN A 17 25.81 19.26 1.41
CA ASN A 17 26.94 20.06 1.92
C ASN A 17 27.29 21.21 0.93
N ASP A 18 26.31 22.01 0.58
CA ASP A 18 26.46 23.15 -0.36
C ASP A 18 26.85 22.76 -1.81
N CYS A 19 26.80 21.48 -2.15
CA CYS A 19 27.05 20.98 -3.50
C CYS A 19 25.73 20.57 -4.16
N PRO A 20 25.18 21.36 -5.11
CA PRO A 20 24.00 20.99 -5.86
C PRO A 20 24.27 19.77 -6.75
N ASP A 21 23.47 18.70 -6.57
CA ASP A 21 23.66 17.47 -7.35
C ASP A 21 22.32 16.82 -7.68
N LEU A 22 21.94 16.93 -8.93
CA LEU A 22 20.68 16.39 -9.45
C LEU A 22 20.66 14.86 -9.47
N VAL A 23 21.79 14.23 -9.82
CA VAL A 23 21.88 12.77 -9.90
C VAL A 23 21.86 12.18 -8.52
N ALA A 24 22.58 12.77 -7.57
CA ALA A 24 22.52 12.40 -6.17
C ALA A 24 21.12 12.60 -5.58
N SER A 25 20.39 13.65 -5.99
CA SER A 25 19.00 13.88 -5.56
C SER A 25 18.07 12.74 -6.01
N ILE A 26 18.17 12.31 -7.27
CA ILE A 26 17.42 11.18 -7.81
C ILE A 26 17.75 9.91 -7.03
N PHE A 27 19.04 9.62 -6.85
CA PHE A 27 19.48 8.46 -6.08
C PHE A 27 18.96 8.49 -4.65
N PHE A 28 19.06 9.63 -3.97
CA PHE A 28 18.64 9.80 -2.58
C PHE A 28 17.16 9.47 -2.38
N VAL A 29 16.30 9.97 -3.27
CA VAL A 29 14.86 9.71 -3.21
C VAL A 29 14.52 8.26 -3.58
N LEU A 30 15.02 7.75 -4.71
CA LEU A 30 14.68 6.40 -5.20
C LEU A 30 15.21 5.29 -4.31
N SER A 31 16.40 5.44 -3.72
CA SER A 31 16.98 4.47 -2.80
C SER A 31 16.42 4.56 -1.39
N ARG A 32 15.60 5.58 -1.09
CA ARG A 32 15.13 5.90 0.26
C ARG A 32 16.29 6.02 1.25
N TYR A 33 17.42 6.60 0.79
CA TYR A 33 18.67 6.67 1.55
C TYR A 33 18.49 7.38 2.90
N GLU A 34 17.58 8.34 2.99
CA GLU A 34 17.27 9.06 4.23
C GLU A 34 16.81 8.14 5.38
N GLU A 35 16.19 7.00 5.08
CA GLU A 35 15.70 6.06 6.09
C GLU A 35 16.81 5.30 6.81
N TYR A 36 17.99 5.19 6.18
CA TYR A 36 19.19 4.62 6.81
C TYR A 36 19.91 5.62 7.69
N TRP A 37 19.75 6.88 7.42
CA TRP A 37 20.48 7.95 8.09
C TRP A 37 19.67 8.61 9.22
N LYS A 38 18.37 8.86 9.03
CA LYS A 38 17.47 9.40 10.06
C LYS A 38 17.01 8.30 10.99
N VAL A 39 17.12 8.55 12.29
CA VAL A 39 16.84 7.56 13.33
C VAL A 39 15.39 7.62 13.81
N GLU A 40 14.64 8.68 13.50
CA GLU A 40 13.27 8.87 13.92
C GLU A 40 12.39 7.73 13.42
N ARG A 41 11.58 7.17 14.34
CA ARG A 41 10.63 6.09 14.06
C ARG A 41 9.33 6.37 14.80
N ASP A 42 8.22 5.96 14.20
CA ASP A 42 6.91 5.99 14.85
C ASP A 42 6.74 4.82 15.84
N GLU A 43 5.57 4.76 16.51
CA GLU A 43 5.23 3.69 17.46
C GLU A 43 5.26 2.27 16.87
N HIS A 44 5.25 2.15 15.55
CA HIS A 44 5.33 0.90 14.80
C HIS A 44 6.70 0.65 14.18
N ASN A 45 7.72 1.43 14.59
CA ASN A 45 9.08 1.38 14.05
C ASN A 45 9.18 1.68 12.54
N ARG A 46 8.27 2.52 12.02
CA ARG A 46 8.28 2.98 10.63
C ARG A 46 8.88 4.37 10.53
N PHE A 47 9.47 4.69 9.39
CA PHE A 47 9.95 6.03 9.09
C PHE A 47 8.75 6.99 8.94
N PRO A 48 8.68 8.09 9.72
CA PRO A 48 7.55 9.01 9.65
C PRO A 48 7.58 9.82 8.35
N ALA A 49 6.45 9.90 7.64
CA ALA A 49 6.35 10.62 6.38
C ALA A 49 6.79 12.10 6.50
N LEU A 50 6.49 12.75 7.63
CA LEU A 50 6.87 14.14 7.89
C LEU A 50 8.39 14.35 8.05
N CYS A 51 9.15 13.29 8.27
CA CYS A 51 10.61 13.36 8.35
C CYS A 51 11.27 13.24 6.98
N SER A 52 10.53 12.88 5.94
CA SER A 52 11.09 12.74 4.60
C SER A 52 11.43 14.10 3.99
N MET A 53 12.54 14.14 3.24
CA MET A 53 12.93 15.37 2.54
C MET A 53 11.91 15.77 1.47
N GLN A 54 11.20 14.80 0.87
CA GLN A 54 10.11 15.08 -0.05
C GLN A 54 8.97 15.84 0.67
N SER A 55 8.63 15.46 1.91
CA SER A 55 7.65 16.18 2.72
C SER A 55 8.14 17.56 3.10
N VAL A 56 9.39 17.67 3.56
CA VAL A 56 10.01 18.93 3.99
C VAL A 56 10.07 19.94 2.84
N PHE A 57 10.35 19.49 1.62
CA PHE A 57 10.47 20.34 0.45
C PHE A 57 9.16 20.52 -0.34
N GLY A 58 8.08 19.84 0.05
CA GLY A 58 6.76 19.95 -0.57
C GLY A 58 6.65 19.23 -1.91
N TRP A 59 7.35 18.09 -2.08
CA TRP A 59 7.39 17.31 -3.33
C TRP A 59 6.60 16.01 -3.30
N LEU A 60 5.83 15.74 -2.24
CA LEU A 60 5.12 14.45 -2.10
C LEU A 60 4.08 14.20 -3.20
N ASP A 61 3.45 15.24 -3.72
CA ASP A 61 2.42 15.14 -4.75
C ASP A 61 2.98 15.27 -6.18
N GLU A 62 4.32 15.30 -6.31
CA GLU A 62 5.00 15.51 -7.58
C GLU A 62 5.81 14.28 -7.99
N PRO A 63 5.80 13.85 -9.25
CA PRO A 63 6.70 12.83 -9.77
C PRO A 63 8.11 13.42 -9.96
N ILE A 64 8.71 13.86 -8.85
CA ILE A 64 9.90 14.72 -8.88
C ILE A 64 11.10 14.05 -9.56
N CYS A 65 11.31 12.74 -9.34
CA CYS A 65 12.40 12.00 -9.97
C CYS A 65 12.26 11.92 -11.49
N ASP A 66 11.03 11.74 -11.99
CA ASP A 66 10.77 11.73 -13.44
C ASP A 66 11.02 13.08 -14.05
N ARG A 67 10.61 14.17 -13.38
CA ARG A 67 10.90 15.54 -13.81
C ARG A 67 12.39 15.82 -13.86
N TRP A 68 13.14 15.39 -12.84
CA TRP A 68 14.60 15.52 -12.81
C TRP A 68 15.27 14.70 -13.91
N ALA A 69 14.83 13.48 -14.15
CA ALA A 69 15.36 12.63 -15.20
C ALA A 69 15.13 13.24 -16.60
N LEU A 70 13.92 13.76 -16.86
CA LEU A 70 13.61 14.44 -18.12
C LEU A 70 14.46 15.68 -18.31
N SER A 71 14.66 16.49 -17.28
CA SER A 71 15.52 17.67 -17.33
C SER A 71 16.98 17.30 -17.59
N LEU A 72 17.46 16.22 -16.98
CA LEU A 72 18.81 15.71 -17.22
C LEU A 72 18.98 15.27 -18.68
N LEU A 73 18.01 14.55 -19.23
CA LEU A 73 18.02 14.10 -20.63
C LEU A 73 18.06 15.29 -21.58
N GLN A 74 17.25 16.32 -21.34
CA GLN A 74 17.27 17.57 -22.12
C GLN A 74 18.64 18.27 -22.04
N PHE A 75 19.24 18.33 -20.86
CA PHE A 75 20.54 18.93 -20.65
C PHE A 75 21.65 18.25 -21.45
N ILE A 76 21.62 16.92 -21.58
CA ILE A 76 22.58 16.16 -22.39
C ILE A 76 22.19 16.05 -23.87
N GLY A 77 21.17 16.82 -24.32
CA GLY A 77 20.78 16.91 -25.72
C GLY A 77 19.82 15.83 -26.21
N ILE A 78 19.28 15.02 -25.32
CA ILE A 78 18.25 14.01 -25.66
C ILE A 78 16.86 14.67 -25.51
N ASN A 79 16.32 15.15 -26.62
CA ASN A 79 15.06 15.91 -26.65
C ASN A 79 13.83 15.06 -27.00
N SER A 80 14.02 13.82 -27.46
CA SER A 80 12.93 12.92 -27.82
C SER A 80 12.91 11.73 -26.84
N VAL A 81 12.09 11.83 -25.81
CA VAL A 81 11.74 10.68 -24.96
C VAL A 81 10.38 10.22 -25.42
N THR A 82 10.30 8.98 -25.92
CA THR A 82 9.00 8.38 -26.19
C THR A 82 8.34 8.12 -24.84
N ALA A 83 7.26 8.84 -24.58
CA ALA A 83 6.45 8.55 -23.40
C ALA A 83 5.93 7.11 -23.48
N SER A 84 6.05 6.36 -22.42
CA SER A 84 5.38 5.05 -22.32
C SER A 84 3.88 5.26 -22.41
N GLU A 85 3.18 4.36 -23.09
CA GLU A 85 1.73 4.37 -23.09
C GLU A 85 1.21 4.20 -21.65
N PHE A 86 0.15 4.94 -21.34
CA PHE A 86 -0.52 4.82 -20.05
C PHE A 86 -1.14 3.42 -19.94
N ASN A 87 -0.76 2.68 -18.91
CA ASN A 87 -1.29 1.36 -18.62
C ASN A 87 -1.77 1.30 -17.17
N ILE A 88 -2.91 0.65 -16.94
CA ILE A 88 -3.44 0.39 -15.60
C ILE A 88 -3.31 -1.11 -15.32
N GLN A 89 -2.59 -1.44 -14.27
CA GLN A 89 -2.50 -2.80 -13.74
C GLN A 89 -3.11 -2.83 -12.33
N PRO A 90 -4.40 -3.17 -12.18
CA PRO A 90 -5.01 -3.28 -10.86
C PRO A 90 -4.38 -4.40 -10.03
N THR A 91 -4.20 -4.15 -8.75
CA THR A 91 -3.75 -5.16 -7.79
C THR A 91 -4.67 -5.18 -6.58
N PHE A 92 -4.94 -6.37 -6.06
CA PHE A 92 -5.78 -6.58 -4.89
C PHE A 92 -5.02 -7.40 -3.85
N ASP A 93 -4.88 -6.86 -2.65
CA ASP A 93 -4.36 -7.59 -1.50
C ASP A 93 -5.53 -8.17 -0.71
N ILE A 94 -5.61 -9.49 -0.66
CA ILE A 94 -6.69 -10.21 0.00
C ILE A 94 -6.19 -10.74 1.35
N ASP A 95 -6.34 -9.92 2.37
CA ASP A 95 -5.97 -10.26 3.75
C ASP A 95 -6.93 -11.29 4.36
N SER A 96 -8.19 -11.24 3.99
CA SER A 96 -9.21 -12.17 4.48
C SER A 96 -10.31 -12.36 3.44
N THR A 97 -10.47 -13.59 3.00
CA THR A 97 -11.46 -13.99 2.00
C THR A 97 -12.89 -13.69 2.44
N PHE A 98 -13.22 -14.02 3.71
CA PHE A 98 -14.55 -13.84 4.27
C PHE A 98 -14.51 -13.26 5.68
N ALA A 99 -15.50 -12.42 6.01
CA ALA A 99 -15.67 -11.88 7.34
C ALA A 99 -16.18 -12.94 8.33
N TYR A 100 -17.07 -13.82 7.89
CA TYR A 100 -17.76 -14.78 8.75
C TYR A 100 -17.69 -16.23 8.28
N LYS A 101 -17.69 -16.49 6.97
CA LYS A 101 -17.60 -17.84 6.40
C LYS A 101 -16.22 -18.47 6.64
N GLY A 102 -16.14 -19.80 6.66
CA GLY A 102 -14.88 -20.56 6.69
C GLY A 102 -14.04 -20.46 7.99
N LYS A 103 -14.55 -19.82 9.04
CA LYS A 103 -13.77 -19.60 10.30
C LYS A 103 -13.85 -20.75 11.32
N GLY A 104 -14.53 -21.84 10.99
CA GLY A 104 -14.76 -22.96 11.90
C GLY A 104 -15.73 -22.63 13.04
N THR A 105 -16.27 -23.67 13.69
CA THR A 105 -17.30 -23.54 14.74
C THR A 105 -16.80 -22.81 15.98
N PHE A 106 -15.59 -23.12 16.44
CA PHE A 106 -15.00 -22.50 17.63
C PHE A 106 -14.80 -20.98 17.48
N ARG A 107 -14.19 -20.53 16.38
CA ARG A 107 -13.98 -19.10 16.12
C ARG A 107 -15.31 -18.36 15.90
N THR A 108 -16.28 -19.03 15.32
CA THR A 108 -17.62 -18.47 15.09
C THR A 108 -18.36 -18.25 16.40
N THR A 109 -18.41 -19.24 17.29
CA THR A 109 -19.07 -19.13 18.60
C THR A 109 -18.37 -18.13 19.51
N ALA A 110 -17.04 -18.15 19.58
CA ALA A 110 -16.26 -17.17 20.32
C ALA A 110 -16.49 -15.73 19.80
N GLY A 111 -16.62 -15.57 18.49
CA GLY A 111 -16.96 -14.30 17.87
C GLY A 111 -18.36 -13.80 18.23
N ILE A 112 -19.36 -14.68 18.27
CA ILE A 112 -20.72 -14.34 18.70
C ILE A 112 -20.72 -13.89 20.17
N LEU A 113 -20.08 -14.65 21.06
CA LEU A 113 -19.99 -14.32 22.48
C LEU A 113 -19.29 -12.96 22.70
N LYS A 114 -18.19 -12.70 21.98
CA LYS A 114 -17.48 -11.43 22.03
C LYS A 114 -18.34 -10.26 21.52
N ASP A 115 -19.11 -10.46 20.47
CA ASP A 115 -19.98 -9.41 19.93
C ASP A 115 -21.17 -9.15 20.87
N LEU A 116 -21.73 -10.19 21.50
CA LEU A 116 -22.77 -10.08 22.53
C LEU A 116 -22.27 -9.33 23.79
N SER A 117 -21.08 -9.69 24.29
CA SER A 117 -20.50 -9.04 25.47
C SER A 117 -20.23 -7.54 25.26
N LYS A 118 -20.10 -7.11 24.00
CA LYS A 118 -19.90 -5.70 23.60
C LYS A 118 -21.19 -5.02 23.14
N GLY A 119 -22.35 -5.65 23.30
CA GLY A 119 -23.64 -5.11 22.86
C GLY A 119 -23.80 -4.97 21.35
N ARG A 120 -22.96 -5.64 20.54
CA ARG A 120 -22.95 -5.53 19.07
C ARG A 120 -23.95 -6.47 18.41
N ILE A 121 -25.24 -6.36 18.78
CA ILE A 121 -26.31 -7.25 18.32
C ILE A 121 -26.44 -7.29 16.79
N ASN A 122 -26.27 -6.15 16.13
CA ASN A 122 -26.32 -6.10 14.65
C ASN A 122 -25.25 -6.97 14.01
N ARG A 123 -24.01 -7.01 14.55
CA ARG A 123 -22.96 -7.89 14.05
C ARG A 123 -23.27 -9.38 14.26
N VAL A 124 -23.91 -9.72 15.37
CA VAL A 124 -24.36 -11.10 15.61
C VAL A 124 -25.41 -11.51 14.59
N LYS A 125 -26.40 -10.63 14.35
CA LYS A 125 -27.44 -10.83 13.35
C LYS A 125 -26.85 -11.01 11.93
N ASP A 126 -25.94 -10.11 11.54
CA ASP A 126 -25.26 -10.17 10.23
C ASP A 126 -24.49 -11.50 10.07
N ARG A 127 -23.70 -11.87 11.08
CA ARG A 127 -22.97 -13.14 11.10
C ARG A 127 -23.88 -14.35 10.90
N ILE A 128 -24.99 -14.41 11.65
CA ILE A 128 -25.96 -15.51 11.52
C ILE A 128 -26.56 -15.51 10.13
N GLN A 129 -26.99 -14.37 9.59
CA GLN A 129 -27.58 -14.27 8.27
C GLN A 129 -26.62 -14.73 7.16
N VAL A 130 -25.35 -14.41 7.27
CA VAL A 130 -24.32 -14.89 6.33
C VAL A 130 -24.12 -16.39 6.45
N LEU A 131 -24.04 -16.94 7.67
CA LEU A 131 -23.82 -18.37 7.88
C LEU A 131 -24.98 -19.24 7.40
N ILE A 132 -26.22 -18.74 7.50
CA ILE A 132 -27.41 -19.42 6.95
C ILE A 132 -27.71 -19.02 5.50
N GLN A 133 -26.73 -18.40 4.81
CA GLN A 133 -26.79 -18.00 3.40
C GLN A 133 -27.94 -17.05 3.02
N LYS A 134 -28.52 -16.34 3.99
CA LYS A 134 -29.54 -15.30 3.72
C LYS A 134 -28.96 -13.94 3.35
N ARG A 135 -27.64 -13.78 3.49
CA ARG A 135 -26.91 -12.55 3.15
C ARG A 135 -25.54 -12.90 2.61
N LYS A 136 -25.05 -12.12 1.64
CA LYS A 136 -23.67 -12.19 1.15
C LYS A 136 -22.71 -11.78 2.27
N ASP A 137 -21.56 -12.46 2.37
CA ASP A 137 -20.52 -12.07 3.33
C ASP A 137 -19.99 -10.67 2.97
N PRO A 138 -19.79 -9.76 3.96
CA PRO A 138 -19.32 -8.40 3.68
C PRO A 138 -17.99 -8.30 2.93
N PHE A 139 -17.12 -9.32 3.07
CA PHE A 139 -15.82 -9.36 2.38
C PHE A 139 -15.86 -10.10 1.05
N ASP A 140 -17.01 -10.67 0.70
CA ASP A 140 -17.22 -11.34 -0.57
C ASP A 140 -17.45 -10.29 -1.69
N THR A 141 -16.36 -9.72 -2.18
CA THR A 141 -16.33 -8.72 -3.25
C THR A 141 -15.77 -9.29 -4.56
N PHE A 142 -15.69 -10.62 -4.67
CA PHE A 142 -15.04 -11.30 -5.80
C PHE A 142 -15.70 -11.01 -7.16
N ASP A 143 -17.02 -10.82 -7.18
CA ASP A 143 -17.70 -10.41 -8.43
C ASP A 143 -17.16 -9.09 -8.97
N GLN A 144 -16.87 -8.12 -8.07
CA GLN A 144 -16.31 -6.83 -8.46
C GLN A 144 -14.86 -6.99 -8.95
N ILE A 145 -14.07 -7.82 -8.27
CA ILE A 145 -12.69 -8.12 -8.67
C ILE A 145 -12.70 -8.79 -10.05
N THR A 146 -13.61 -9.74 -10.29
CA THR A 146 -13.76 -10.42 -11.59
C THR A 146 -14.11 -9.43 -12.69
N GLN A 147 -15.06 -8.53 -12.46
CA GLN A 147 -15.40 -7.48 -13.44
C GLN A 147 -14.22 -6.58 -13.79
N ILE A 148 -13.41 -6.22 -12.78
CA ILE A 148 -12.19 -5.43 -13.01
C ILE A 148 -11.15 -6.26 -13.79
N ALA A 149 -10.99 -7.54 -13.47
CA ALA A 149 -10.07 -8.42 -14.19
C ALA A 149 -10.48 -8.66 -15.65
N GLU A 150 -11.79 -8.70 -15.94
CA GLU A 150 -12.29 -8.77 -17.32
C GLU A 150 -11.96 -7.48 -18.11
N GLN A 151 -12.03 -6.33 -17.45
CA GLN A 151 -11.69 -5.04 -18.07
C GLN A 151 -10.17 -4.83 -18.20
N TYR A 152 -9.40 -5.32 -17.22
CA TYR A 152 -7.95 -5.18 -17.12
C TYR A 152 -7.29 -6.55 -16.99
N PRO A 153 -6.93 -7.23 -18.09
CA PRO A 153 -6.42 -8.62 -18.07
C PRO A 153 -5.14 -8.83 -17.27
N GLU A 154 -4.38 -7.76 -17.00
CA GLU A 154 -3.17 -7.82 -16.18
C GLU A 154 -3.44 -7.69 -14.66
N THR A 155 -4.71 -7.71 -14.24
CA THR A 155 -5.10 -7.68 -12.83
C THR A 155 -4.43 -8.81 -12.05
N ARG A 156 -3.91 -8.48 -10.87
CA ARG A 156 -3.27 -9.45 -9.97
C ARG A 156 -3.91 -9.44 -8.59
N CYS A 157 -4.13 -10.64 -8.06
CA CYS A 157 -4.60 -10.82 -6.69
C CYS A 157 -3.48 -11.44 -5.85
N PHE A 158 -3.14 -10.80 -4.75
CA PHE A 158 -2.19 -11.30 -3.77
C PHE A 158 -2.95 -11.82 -2.55
N TRP A 159 -2.70 -13.06 -2.17
CA TRP A 159 -3.38 -13.74 -1.09
C TRP A 159 -2.44 -13.91 0.09
N LEU A 160 -2.86 -13.45 1.25
CA LEU A 160 -2.14 -13.69 2.48
C LEU A 160 -2.49 -15.10 3.00
N LEU A 161 -1.59 -16.06 2.77
CA LEU A 161 -1.78 -17.48 3.14
C LEU A 161 -1.12 -17.86 4.48
N ALA A 162 -0.78 -16.88 5.32
CA ALA A 162 -0.13 -17.13 6.59
C ALA A 162 -1.14 -17.43 7.71
N ASP A 163 -0.87 -18.43 8.55
CA ASP A 163 -1.71 -18.78 9.70
C ASP A 163 -1.52 -17.84 10.89
N PHE A 164 -0.33 -17.23 11.03
CA PHE A 164 0.01 -16.41 12.20
C PHE A 164 1.08 -15.37 11.90
N GLY A 165 0.88 -14.14 12.37
CA GLY A 165 1.86 -13.07 12.33
C GLY A 165 2.25 -12.58 13.71
N THR A 166 3.54 -12.46 13.97
CA THR A 166 4.09 -12.03 15.26
C THR A 166 3.90 -10.54 15.55
N TYR A 167 3.83 -9.71 14.50
CA TYR A 167 3.83 -8.25 14.63
C TYR A 167 2.46 -7.60 14.66
N ASN A 168 1.42 -8.25 14.16
CA ASN A 168 0.08 -7.66 14.13
C ASN A 168 -0.99 -8.68 14.51
N LYS A 169 -1.37 -8.67 15.77
CA LYS A 169 -2.41 -9.56 16.33
C LYS A 169 -3.81 -9.30 15.77
N ASN A 170 -3.99 -8.22 15.00
CA ASN A 170 -5.28 -7.83 14.43
C ASN A 170 -5.45 -8.27 12.97
N LEU A 171 -4.41 -8.77 12.31
CA LEU A 171 -4.52 -9.30 10.96
C LEU A 171 -5.34 -10.60 10.97
N SER A 172 -6.39 -10.60 10.20
CA SER A 172 -7.22 -11.77 9.95
C SER A 172 -6.60 -12.52 8.78
N TYR A 173 -5.93 -13.63 9.07
CA TYR A 173 -5.29 -14.43 8.01
C TYR A 173 -6.32 -15.25 7.26
N THR A 174 -6.15 -15.34 5.96
CA THR A 174 -6.89 -16.28 5.13
C THR A 174 -6.35 -17.66 5.41
N ASN A 175 -7.19 -18.56 5.95
CA ASN A 175 -6.85 -19.97 6.10
C ASN A 175 -6.67 -20.54 4.67
N PRO A 176 -5.62 -21.35 4.39
CA PRO A 176 -5.48 -22.05 3.10
C PRO A 176 -6.74 -22.80 2.66
N GLN A 177 -7.48 -23.41 3.60
CA GLN A 177 -8.76 -24.05 3.34
C GLN A 177 -9.86 -23.09 2.85
N GLN A 178 -9.74 -21.79 3.06
CA GLN A 178 -10.68 -20.82 2.52
C GLN A 178 -10.39 -20.49 1.03
N GLY A 179 -9.17 -20.71 0.58
CA GLY A 179 -8.80 -20.57 -0.84
C GLY A 179 -9.33 -21.69 -1.72
N GLU A 180 -9.61 -22.88 -1.15
CA GLU A 180 -10.16 -24.03 -1.88
C GLU A 180 -11.68 -23.91 -2.15
N ILE A 181 -12.36 -22.95 -1.51
CA ILE A 181 -13.82 -22.71 -1.65
C ILE A 181 -14.13 -21.75 -2.81
N GLN A 182 -13.11 -21.26 -3.50
CA GLN A 182 -13.20 -20.33 -4.63
C GLN A 182 -12.74 -20.96 -5.94
#